data_051d3b41ab454adef65a9475b0a3a780
#
_entry.id   051d3b41ab454adef65a9475b0a3a780
#
_cell.length_a   1.000
_cell.length_b   1.000
_cell.length_c   1.000
_cell.angle_alpha   90.00
_cell.angle_beta   90.00
_cell.angle_gamma   90.00
#
_symmetry.space_group_name_H-M   'P 1'
#
loop_
_entity.id
_entity.type
_entity.pdbx_description
1 polymer ?
#
loop_
_entity_poly.entity_id
_entity_poly.type
_entity_poly.pdbx_seq_one_letter_code
_entity_poly.pdbx_strand_id
1 'polypeptide(L)'
;MRRFAFIFVCIALLQSLNAQEAANASYEVTKNMPIFYEQIKQQLTYPEAWGKSPVKKFAKWRTQARKTLMECMENIPPTAKTYNMVVVGSEKRKGYEARKILFNLSEWSRVPAYLLVPEGKGPFPAIVMLHDHGAHFSIGKEKMIRPFGVSAEVMADADDWAQKCYDGQYTGDYFAAHGYVVLSIDALYWGERGRKEGVNYEGQQALASNLLQMGTSWGALITMDDAYSVDFLSTLPEVDSERIGTLGFSMGAYRAWMLSAVTDRVKAAAAICWMNTTDSLMTLTNNQNKGGSAYSMIIPGIRRYLDYPHVASIACPKPTLFFNGTKDKLFPVQGVKDAYQTMRAVWNSQGADEKLVTKIWDEKHFFNRAMQQETLDFFDRWLKK
;
A
#
# COMPACT_ATOMS: atom_id res chain seq x y z
N MET A 1 -0.85 -72.64 -18.52
CA MET A 1 0.24 -71.68 -18.79
C MET A 1 -0.24 -70.35 -19.39
N ARG A 2 -1.24 -70.28 -20.28
CA ARG A 2 -1.67 -69.00 -20.92
C ARG A 2 -2.34 -67.97 -19.97
N ARG A 3 -2.99 -68.39 -18.90
CA ARG A 3 -3.64 -67.44 -17.93
C ARG A 3 -2.65 -66.73 -17.01
N PHE A 4 -1.51 -67.31 -16.68
CA PHE A 4 -0.48 -66.66 -15.83
C PHE A 4 0.34 -65.65 -16.62
N ALA A 5 0.56 -65.86 -17.91
CA ALA A 5 1.28 -64.91 -18.77
C ALA A 5 0.51 -63.58 -18.95
N PHE A 6 -0.85 -63.63 -19.01
CA PHE A 6 -1.69 -62.43 -19.16
C PHE A 6 -1.72 -61.56 -17.89
N ILE A 7 -1.70 -62.15 -16.70
CA ILE A 7 -1.66 -61.46 -15.41
C ILE A 7 -0.30 -60.76 -15.25
N PHE A 8 0.80 -61.39 -15.59
CA PHE A 8 2.14 -60.78 -15.53
C PHE A 8 2.31 -59.59 -16.50
N VAL A 9 1.73 -59.67 -17.68
CA VAL A 9 1.78 -58.60 -18.68
C VAL A 9 0.92 -57.42 -18.22
N CYS A 10 -0.27 -57.63 -17.63
CA CYS A 10 -1.10 -56.56 -17.07
C CYS A 10 -0.45 -55.88 -15.88
N ILE A 11 0.21 -56.60 -14.97
CA ILE A 11 0.92 -56.04 -13.82
C ILE A 11 2.13 -55.22 -14.30
N ALA A 12 2.88 -55.72 -15.28
CA ALA A 12 4.03 -54.99 -15.86
C ALA A 12 3.58 -53.72 -16.59
N LEU A 13 2.45 -53.72 -17.30
CA LEU A 13 1.87 -52.56 -17.95
C LEU A 13 1.35 -51.53 -16.93
N LEU A 14 0.70 -51.96 -15.83
CA LEU A 14 0.28 -51.07 -14.76
C LEU A 14 1.46 -50.48 -14.01
N GLN A 15 2.52 -51.25 -13.78
CA GLN A 15 3.75 -50.72 -13.17
C GLN A 15 4.50 -49.70 -14.10
N SER A 16 4.49 -49.97 -15.42
CA SER A 16 5.08 -49.03 -16.37
C SER A 16 4.28 -47.72 -16.51
N LEU A 17 2.94 -47.78 -16.47
CA LEU A 17 2.08 -46.62 -16.47
C LEU A 17 2.27 -45.79 -15.16
N ASN A 18 2.31 -46.43 -14.02
CA ASN A 18 2.58 -45.75 -12.76
C ASN A 18 4.00 -45.16 -12.69
N ALA A 19 5.01 -45.84 -13.27
CA ALA A 19 6.35 -45.32 -13.36
C ALA A 19 6.46 -44.14 -14.36
N GLN A 20 5.67 -44.15 -15.42
CA GLN A 20 5.62 -43.04 -16.38
C GLN A 20 4.85 -41.85 -15.86
N GLU A 21 3.78 -42.06 -15.11
CA GLU A 21 3.11 -40.99 -14.35
C GLU A 21 4.03 -40.40 -13.29
N ALA A 22 4.75 -41.22 -12.53
CA ALA A 22 5.73 -40.76 -11.54
C ALA A 22 6.91 -40.01 -12.20
N ALA A 23 7.36 -40.46 -13.38
CA ALA A 23 8.44 -39.80 -14.15
C ALA A 23 8.01 -38.45 -14.75
N ASN A 24 6.70 -38.25 -14.97
CA ASN A 24 6.14 -37.00 -15.46
C ASN A 24 5.73 -36.04 -14.31
N ALA A 25 5.79 -36.50 -13.06
CA ALA A 25 5.55 -35.64 -11.92
C ALA A 25 6.73 -34.69 -11.75
N SER A 26 6.47 -33.39 -11.85
CA SER A 26 7.47 -32.37 -11.54
C SER A 26 7.26 -31.88 -10.10
N TYR A 27 8.34 -31.88 -9.34
CA TYR A 27 8.39 -31.44 -7.95
C TYR A 27 9.11 -30.10 -7.79
N GLU A 28 9.48 -29.49 -8.90
CA GLU A 28 10.35 -28.32 -8.91
C GLU A 28 9.57 -27.03 -8.68
N VAL A 29 10.26 -26.06 -8.08
CA VAL A 29 9.80 -24.67 -8.02
C VAL A 29 10.36 -23.94 -9.24
N THR A 30 9.48 -23.36 -10.05
CA THR A 30 9.88 -22.60 -11.25
C THR A 30 9.69 -21.11 -10.99
N LYS A 31 10.76 -20.33 -11.13
CA LYS A 31 10.72 -18.86 -10.94
C LYS A 31 10.01 -18.45 -9.63
N ASN A 32 10.35 -19.11 -8.52
CA ASN A 32 9.78 -18.92 -7.19
C ASN A 32 8.30 -19.27 -7.06
N MET A 33 7.73 -20.00 -8.01
CA MET A 33 6.36 -20.50 -7.96
C MET A 33 6.33 -22.02 -7.86
N PRO A 34 5.56 -22.63 -6.94
CA PRO A 34 5.36 -24.07 -6.95
C PRO A 34 4.61 -24.49 -8.23
N ILE A 35 4.86 -25.68 -8.74
CA ILE A 35 4.24 -26.14 -9.98
C ILE A 35 2.72 -26.11 -9.97
N PHE A 36 2.12 -26.25 -8.80
CA PHE A 36 0.67 -26.21 -8.57
C PHE A 36 0.11 -24.82 -8.23
N TYR A 37 0.85 -23.73 -8.52
CA TYR A 37 0.44 -22.39 -8.13
C TYR A 37 -0.88 -21.95 -8.80
N GLU A 38 -1.14 -22.39 -10.02
CA GLU A 38 -2.41 -22.09 -10.70
C GLU A 38 -3.60 -22.73 -9.98
N GLN A 39 -3.47 -23.93 -9.46
CA GLN A 39 -4.50 -24.61 -8.69
C GLN A 39 -4.80 -23.86 -7.37
N ILE A 40 -3.76 -23.31 -6.72
CA ILE A 40 -3.95 -22.44 -5.54
C ILE A 40 -4.71 -21.16 -5.94
N LYS A 41 -4.33 -20.50 -7.05
CA LYS A 41 -5.00 -19.29 -7.54
C LYS A 41 -6.47 -19.54 -7.85
N GLN A 42 -6.82 -20.66 -8.47
CA GLN A 42 -8.20 -21.02 -8.80
C GLN A 42 -9.11 -21.13 -7.56
N GLN A 43 -8.54 -21.36 -6.38
CA GLN A 43 -9.30 -21.38 -5.12
C GLN A 43 -9.61 -19.96 -4.59
N LEU A 44 -9.00 -18.92 -5.14
CA LEU A 44 -9.21 -17.53 -4.75
C LEU A 44 -10.48 -16.97 -5.42
N THR A 45 -11.65 -17.37 -4.93
CA THR A 45 -12.95 -16.99 -5.51
C THR A 45 -13.46 -15.61 -5.06
N TYR A 46 -12.84 -15.02 -4.04
CA TYR A 46 -13.20 -13.72 -3.46
C TYR A 46 -14.69 -13.64 -3.06
N PRO A 47 -15.17 -14.51 -2.16
CA PRO A 47 -16.59 -14.62 -1.86
C PRO A 47 -17.19 -13.39 -1.19
N GLU A 48 -16.37 -12.54 -0.58
CA GLU A 48 -16.82 -11.30 0.06
C GLU A 48 -16.77 -10.07 -0.87
N ALA A 49 -16.38 -10.22 -2.14
CA ALA A 49 -16.42 -9.12 -3.10
C ALA A 49 -17.85 -8.56 -3.25
N TRP A 50 -17.99 -7.23 -3.39
CA TRP A 50 -19.29 -6.63 -3.68
C TRP A 50 -19.89 -7.23 -4.97
N GLY A 51 -21.13 -7.65 -4.91
CA GLY A 51 -21.82 -8.36 -6.00
C GLY A 51 -21.74 -9.90 -5.88
N LYS A 52 -20.68 -10.48 -5.28
CA LYS A 52 -20.59 -11.91 -4.94
C LYS A 52 -21.11 -12.20 -3.54
N SER A 53 -20.82 -11.29 -2.61
CA SER A 53 -21.25 -11.40 -1.21
C SER A 53 -22.76 -11.60 -1.09
N PRO A 54 -23.24 -12.43 -0.13
CA PRO A 54 -24.66 -12.53 0.19
C PRO A 54 -25.26 -11.23 0.75
N VAL A 55 -24.43 -10.32 1.23
CA VAL A 55 -24.86 -9.02 1.79
C VAL A 55 -25.25 -8.06 0.67
N LYS A 56 -26.53 -7.70 0.59
CA LYS A 56 -27.09 -6.86 -0.49
C LYS A 56 -27.14 -5.36 -0.21
N LYS A 57 -27.01 -4.96 1.06
CA LYS A 57 -26.94 -3.53 1.45
C LYS A 57 -25.51 -3.08 1.49
N PHE A 58 -25.11 -2.11 0.65
CA PHE A 58 -23.72 -1.67 0.51
C PHE A 58 -23.08 -1.25 1.83
N ALA A 59 -23.74 -0.45 2.64
CA ALA A 59 -23.22 -0.03 3.94
C ALA A 59 -22.93 -1.22 4.88
N LYS A 60 -23.78 -2.26 4.88
CA LYS A 60 -23.53 -3.50 5.65
C LYS A 60 -22.37 -4.28 5.07
N TRP A 61 -22.31 -4.40 3.74
CA TRP A 61 -21.18 -5.06 3.07
C TRP A 61 -19.86 -4.37 3.43
N ARG A 62 -19.80 -3.06 3.31
CA ARG A 62 -18.61 -2.26 3.62
C ARG A 62 -18.13 -2.48 5.06
N THR A 63 -19.06 -2.51 6.02
CA THR A 63 -18.74 -2.82 7.42
C THR A 63 -18.19 -4.24 7.57
N GLN A 64 -18.82 -5.24 6.93
CA GLN A 64 -18.37 -6.63 6.99
C GLN A 64 -17.00 -6.82 6.32
N ALA A 65 -16.81 -6.29 5.12
CA ALA A 65 -15.55 -6.39 4.39
C ALA A 65 -14.39 -5.71 5.15
N ARG A 66 -14.65 -4.54 5.78
CA ARG A 66 -13.68 -3.90 6.66
C ARG A 66 -13.37 -4.76 7.89
N LYS A 67 -14.38 -5.37 8.50
CA LYS A 67 -14.21 -6.28 9.62
C LYS A 67 -13.31 -7.47 9.25
N THR A 68 -13.59 -8.15 8.14
CA THR A 68 -12.74 -9.23 7.62
C THR A 68 -11.31 -8.77 7.38
N LEU A 69 -11.11 -7.57 6.80
CA LEU A 69 -9.79 -6.99 6.61
C LEU A 69 -9.05 -6.77 7.94
N MET A 70 -9.74 -6.21 8.94
CA MET A 70 -9.16 -5.97 10.27
C MET A 70 -8.86 -7.26 11.02
N GLU A 71 -9.70 -8.29 10.88
CA GLU A 71 -9.45 -9.63 11.45
C GLU A 71 -8.21 -10.30 10.86
N CYS A 72 -7.87 -10.02 9.59
CA CYS A 72 -6.62 -10.46 8.97
C CYS A 72 -5.37 -9.67 9.42
N MET A 73 -5.55 -8.56 10.14
CA MET A 73 -4.47 -7.70 10.68
C MET A 73 -4.21 -7.96 12.17
N GLU A 74 -4.42 -9.14 12.67
CA GLU A 74 -4.37 -9.51 14.09
C GLU A 74 -3.13 -9.01 14.84
N ASN A 75 -3.22 -8.94 16.18
CA ASN A 75 -2.14 -8.60 17.11
C ASN A 75 -1.44 -7.27 16.83
N ILE A 76 -2.21 -6.19 16.76
CA ILE A 76 -1.74 -4.83 16.46
C ILE A 76 -1.54 -4.05 17.77
N PRO A 77 -0.50 -3.18 17.87
CA PRO A 77 -0.36 -2.26 19.00
C PRO A 77 -1.61 -1.42 19.22
N PRO A 78 -2.06 -1.21 20.46
CA PRO A 78 -3.18 -0.32 20.74
C PRO A 78 -2.84 1.15 20.41
N THR A 79 -3.83 1.92 19.96
CA THR A 79 -3.66 3.35 19.70
C THR A 79 -3.16 4.09 20.94
N ALA A 80 -2.36 5.14 20.74
CA ALA A 80 -1.87 5.96 21.84
C ALA A 80 -3.01 6.66 22.60
N LYS A 81 -2.98 6.59 23.93
CA LYS A 81 -3.93 7.33 24.79
C LYS A 81 -3.69 8.84 24.76
N THR A 82 -2.42 9.23 24.62
CA THR A 82 -1.97 10.61 24.52
C THR A 82 -0.84 10.70 23.51
N TYR A 83 -0.89 11.68 22.63
CA TYR A 83 0.13 11.81 21.57
C TYR A 83 1.42 12.43 22.05
N ASN A 84 1.41 13.26 23.11
CA ASN A 84 2.59 13.91 23.70
C ASN A 84 3.53 14.48 22.62
N MET A 85 2.98 15.21 21.66
CA MET A 85 3.75 15.79 20.56
C MET A 85 4.77 16.80 21.08
N VAL A 86 6.00 16.73 20.54
CA VAL A 86 7.07 17.69 20.79
C VAL A 86 7.67 18.10 19.45
N VAL A 87 7.83 19.41 19.24
CA VAL A 87 8.59 19.95 18.10
C VAL A 87 10.07 19.92 18.47
N VAL A 88 10.86 19.18 17.73
CA VAL A 88 12.32 19.02 17.95
C VAL A 88 13.16 19.85 16.98
N GLY A 89 12.56 20.44 15.98
CA GLY A 89 13.20 21.37 15.03
C GLY A 89 12.16 21.98 14.10
N SER A 90 12.45 23.17 13.60
CA SER A 90 11.61 23.83 12.59
C SER A 90 12.43 24.67 11.62
N GLU A 91 11.88 24.83 10.42
CA GLU A 91 12.45 25.65 9.34
C GLU A 91 11.32 26.40 8.62
N LYS A 92 11.44 27.72 8.51
CA LYS A 92 10.52 28.51 7.67
C LYS A 92 10.86 28.30 6.21
N ARG A 93 9.83 28.02 5.41
CA ARG A 93 9.88 27.89 3.96
C ARG A 93 8.89 28.84 3.31
N LYS A 94 8.96 28.98 1.99
CA LYS A 94 8.07 29.91 1.29
C LYS A 94 6.60 29.48 1.38
N GLY A 95 5.82 30.17 2.24
CA GLY A 95 4.38 29.95 2.43
C GLY A 95 4.00 28.87 3.44
N TYR A 96 4.96 28.26 4.15
CA TYR A 96 4.69 27.29 5.21
C TYR A 96 5.89 27.14 6.17
N GLU A 97 5.64 26.51 7.31
CA GLU A 97 6.66 26.07 8.26
C GLU A 97 6.82 24.55 8.21
N ALA A 98 8.05 24.07 8.07
CA ALA A 98 8.40 22.66 8.20
C ALA A 98 8.83 22.39 9.64
N ARG A 99 8.17 21.43 10.31
CA ARG A 99 8.46 21.00 11.68
C ARG A 99 8.91 19.55 11.68
N LYS A 100 10.00 19.25 12.38
CA LYS A 100 10.32 17.88 12.79
C LYS A 100 9.71 17.66 14.17
N ILE A 101 8.86 16.65 14.29
CA ILE A 101 8.12 16.36 15.51
C ILE A 101 8.38 14.94 15.98
N LEU A 102 8.18 14.71 17.28
CA LEU A 102 8.09 13.39 17.90
C LEU A 102 6.72 13.26 18.53
N PHE A 103 6.02 12.15 18.31
CA PHE A 103 4.73 11.89 18.95
C PHE A 103 4.53 10.39 19.23
N ASN A 104 3.68 10.06 20.18
CA ASN A 104 3.28 8.69 20.44
C ASN A 104 2.33 8.23 19.35
N LEU A 105 2.75 7.25 18.56
CA LEU A 105 1.94 6.68 17.47
C LEU A 105 0.99 5.61 18.03
N SER A 106 1.50 4.77 18.92
CA SER A 106 0.75 3.77 19.65
C SER A 106 1.12 3.81 21.13
N GLU A 107 0.48 3.01 21.98
CA GLU A 107 0.91 2.87 23.39
C GLU A 107 2.35 2.32 23.49
N TRP A 108 2.85 1.66 22.46
CA TRP A 108 4.14 0.99 22.48
C TRP A 108 5.21 1.68 21.63
N SER A 109 4.86 2.71 20.87
CA SER A 109 5.81 3.35 19.97
C SER A 109 5.67 4.87 19.93
N ARG A 110 6.80 5.55 19.92
CA ARG A 110 6.96 6.98 19.67
C ARG A 110 7.80 7.17 18.42
N VAL A 111 7.36 8.05 17.50
CA VAL A 111 7.96 8.14 16.16
C VAL A 111 8.32 9.57 15.79
N PRO A 112 9.39 9.76 15.00
CA PRO A 112 9.66 11.03 14.34
C PRO A 112 8.74 11.20 13.10
N ALA A 113 8.39 12.45 12.81
CA ALA A 113 7.63 12.82 11.63
C ALA A 113 8.05 14.20 11.12
N TYR A 114 7.77 14.48 9.85
CA TYR A 114 7.68 15.84 9.35
C TYR A 114 6.23 16.28 9.32
N LEU A 115 5.98 17.49 9.86
CA LEU A 115 4.71 18.20 9.82
C LEU A 115 4.93 19.54 9.13
N LEU A 116 4.31 19.73 7.98
CA LEU A 116 4.34 21.00 7.25
C LEU A 116 3.04 21.74 7.50
N VAL A 117 3.12 23.01 7.94
CA VAL A 117 1.96 23.82 8.28
C VAL A 117 1.95 25.08 7.42
N PRO A 118 0.94 25.30 6.56
CA PRO A 118 0.83 26.52 5.77
C PRO A 118 0.77 27.79 6.62
N GLU A 119 1.30 28.88 6.09
CA GLU A 119 1.10 30.22 6.68
C GLU A 119 -0.36 30.67 6.50
N GLY A 120 -0.87 31.43 7.47
CA GLY A 120 -2.21 32.01 7.42
C GLY A 120 -3.13 31.54 8.53
N LYS A 121 -4.44 31.76 8.33
CA LYS A 121 -5.46 31.44 9.32
C LYS A 121 -6.10 30.08 8.96
N GLY A 122 -5.76 29.04 9.75
CA GLY A 122 -6.41 27.73 9.68
C GLY A 122 -7.85 27.71 10.22
N PRO A 123 -8.46 26.51 10.43
CA PRO A 123 -7.85 25.21 10.13
C PRO A 123 -7.78 24.91 8.64
N PHE A 124 -6.73 24.21 8.23
CA PHE A 124 -6.44 23.85 6.84
C PHE A 124 -6.87 22.41 6.51
N PRO A 125 -7.16 22.09 5.24
CA PRO A 125 -7.21 20.70 4.81
C PRO A 125 -5.82 20.06 4.97
N ALA A 126 -5.79 18.74 5.17
CA ALA A 126 -4.55 18.05 5.47
C ALA A 126 -4.36 16.78 4.60
N ILE A 127 -3.11 16.40 4.36
CA ILE A 127 -2.72 15.19 3.64
C ILE A 127 -1.71 14.40 4.46
N VAL A 128 -2.01 13.11 4.72
CA VAL A 128 -1.00 12.16 5.15
C VAL A 128 -0.27 11.64 3.91
N MET A 129 1.04 11.89 3.84
CA MET A 129 1.88 11.46 2.74
C MET A 129 2.66 10.20 3.06
N LEU A 130 2.54 9.21 2.20
CA LEU A 130 3.01 7.86 2.40
C LEU A 130 4.10 7.55 1.37
N HIS A 131 5.33 7.42 1.84
CA HIS A 131 6.50 7.20 0.99
C HIS A 131 6.49 5.79 0.35
N ASP A 132 7.19 5.67 -0.76
CA ASP A 132 7.41 4.44 -1.50
C ASP A 132 8.42 3.50 -0.80
N HIS A 133 8.51 2.25 -1.30
CA HIS A 133 9.50 1.29 -0.84
C HIS A 133 10.91 1.78 -1.14
N GLY A 134 11.25 1.98 -2.41
CA GLY A 134 12.58 2.29 -2.91
C GLY A 134 13.68 1.46 -2.24
N ALA A 135 14.80 1.28 -2.87
CA ALA A 135 15.94 0.60 -2.24
C ALA A 135 16.78 1.52 -1.34
N HIS A 136 16.37 2.76 -1.18
CA HIS A 136 17.00 3.76 -0.32
C HIS A 136 16.36 3.68 1.08
N PHE A 137 16.88 2.78 1.90
CA PHE A 137 16.32 2.50 3.24
C PHE A 137 16.76 3.51 4.31
N SER A 138 17.80 4.28 4.02
CA SER A 138 18.28 5.41 4.85
C SER A 138 17.26 6.52 4.99
N ILE A 139 16.31 6.61 4.06
CA ILE A 139 15.26 7.62 3.97
C ILE A 139 13.88 6.97 3.84
N GLY A 140 12.90 7.60 4.46
CA GLY A 140 11.48 7.22 4.36
C GLY A 140 10.65 8.47 4.05
N LYS A 141 10.25 9.21 5.07
CA LYS A 141 9.52 10.48 4.94
C LYS A 141 10.28 11.55 4.14
N GLU A 142 11.60 11.46 4.09
CA GLU A 142 12.49 12.33 3.30
C GLU A 142 12.31 12.14 1.79
N LYS A 143 11.68 11.07 1.33
CA LYS A 143 11.28 10.89 -0.07
C LYS A 143 10.11 11.79 -0.48
N MET A 144 9.28 12.16 0.49
CA MET A 144 8.07 12.97 0.26
C MET A 144 8.26 14.43 0.65
N ILE A 145 9.11 14.70 1.63
CA ILE A 145 9.32 16.03 2.23
C ILE A 145 10.82 16.31 2.25
N ARG A 146 11.21 17.48 1.73
CA ARG A 146 12.60 17.90 1.76
C ARG A 146 13.13 17.94 3.20
N PRO A 147 14.15 17.15 3.51
CA PRO A 147 14.67 17.11 4.88
C PRO A 147 15.40 18.39 5.28
N PHE A 148 15.55 18.60 6.59
CA PHE A 148 16.38 19.64 7.19
C PHE A 148 16.98 19.15 8.50
N GLY A 149 18.10 19.70 8.89
CA GLY A 149 18.81 19.28 10.09
C GLY A 149 19.28 17.82 10.04
N VAL A 150 19.57 17.30 8.85
CA VAL A 150 20.05 15.94 8.59
C VAL A 150 21.50 15.97 8.08
N SER A 151 22.16 14.80 8.01
CA SER A 151 23.50 14.71 7.43
C SER A 151 23.50 15.00 5.92
N ALA A 152 24.66 15.31 5.37
CA ALA A 152 24.83 15.56 3.94
C ALA A 152 24.47 14.30 3.11
N GLU A 153 24.73 13.11 3.63
CA GLU A 153 24.42 11.84 2.98
C GLU A 153 22.91 11.63 2.87
N VAL A 154 22.15 11.89 3.94
CA VAL A 154 20.69 11.79 3.92
C VAL A 154 20.08 12.82 2.98
N MET A 155 20.60 14.04 2.95
CA MET A 155 20.16 15.08 2.01
C MET A 155 20.40 14.67 0.56
N ALA A 156 21.61 14.19 0.25
CA ALA A 156 21.97 13.74 -1.10
C ALA A 156 21.12 12.55 -1.56
N ASP A 157 20.83 11.62 -0.65
CA ASP A 157 19.98 10.44 -0.92
C ASP A 157 18.53 10.87 -1.21
N ALA A 158 18.01 11.83 -0.44
CA ALA A 158 16.67 12.38 -0.65
C ALA A 158 16.55 13.17 -1.95
N ASP A 159 17.54 14.04 -2.28
CA ASP A 159 17.56 14.81 -3.52
C ASP A 159 17.67 13.89 -4.76
N ASP A 160 18.53 12.87 -4.71
CA ASP A 160 18.64 11.85 -5.77
C ASP A 160 17.32 11.10 -5.97
N TRP A 161 16.66 10.73 -4.88
CA TRP A 161 15.38 10.03 -4.96
C TRP A 161 14.25 10.92 -5.49
N ALA A 162 14.19 12.17 -5.06
CA ALA A 162 13.24 13.15 -5.60
C ALA A 162 13.44 13.30 -7.12
N GLN A 163 14.68 13.36 -7.58
CA GLN A 163 14.97 13.43 -9.02
C GLN A 163 14.58 12.16 -9.77
N LYS A 164 14.85 10.97 -9.21
CA LYS A 164 14.61 9.67 -9.86
C LYS A 164 13.14 9.29 -9.94
N CYS A 165 12.33 9.67 -8.94
CA CYS A 165 10.96 9.15 -8.80
C CYS A 165 9.88 10.24 -8.83
N TYR A 166 10.23 11.50 -8.54
CA TYR A 166 9.26 12.59 -8.36
C TYR A 166 9.55 13.83 -9.23
N ASP A 167 10.36 13.67 -10.29
CA ASP A 167 10.69 14.74 -11.23
C ASP A 167 11.34 15.96 -10.56
N GLY A 168 12.22 15.70 -9.57
CA GLY A 168 12.94 16.71 -8.80
C GLY A 168 12.06 17.56 -7.89
N GLN A 169 10.86 17.08 -7.52
CA GLN A 169 9.93 17.80 -6.65
C GLN A 169 9.59 17.01 -5.39
N TYR A 170 9.81 17.60 -4.25
CA TYR A 170 9.29 17.06 -2.99
C TYR A 170 7.78 17.28 -2.92
N THR A 171 7.02 16.22 -3.08
CA THR A 171 5.54 16.30 -3.19
C THR A 171 4.90 16.90 -1.94
N GLY A 172 5.43 16.61 -0.74
CA GLY A 172 4.91 17.17 0.50
C GLY A 172 5.09 18.69 0.59
N ASP A 173 6.26 19.17 0.18
CA ASP A 173 6.55 20.61 0.11
C ASP A 173 5.67 21.32 -0.93
N TYR A 174 5.45 20.66 -2.06
CA TYR A 174 4.55 21.15 -3.10
C TYR A 174 3.13 21.34 -2.58
N PHE A 175 2.57 20.36 -1.87
CA PHE A 175 1.22 20.44 -1.28
C PHE A 175 1.14 21.46 -0.13
N ALA A 176 2.17 21.55 0.72
CA ALA A 176 2.20 22.53 1.79
C ALA A 176 2.19 23.98 1.26
N ALA A 177 2.97 24.25 0.22
CA ALA A 177 2.97 25.54 -0.47
C ALA A 177 1.62 25.88 -1.15
N HIS A 178 0.77 24.87 -1.36
CA HIS A 178 -0.59 25.04 -1.88
C HIS A 178 -1.67 24.94 -0.78
N GLY A 179 -1.31 25.18 0.48
CA GLY A 179 -2.27 25.38 1.56
C GLY A 179 -2.81 24.10 2.23
N TYR A 180 -2.07 23.00 2.15
CA TYR A 180 -2.36 21.79 2.91
C TYR A 180 -1.42 21.64 4.11
N VAL A 181 -1.94 21.25 5.26
CA VAL A 181 -1.09 20.64 6.29
C VAL A 181 -0.64 19.25 5.77
N VAL A 182 0.65 18.98 5.90
CA VAL A 182 1.21 17.69 5.44
C VAL A 182 1.87 16.98 6.60
N LEU A 183 1.51 15.72 6.82
CA LEU A 183 2.18 14.83 7.76
C LEU A 183 2.81 13.65 7.02
N SER A 184 4.06 13.32 7.33
CA SER A 184 4.70 12.09 6.86
C SER A 184 5.54 11.45 7.96
N ILE A 185 5.35 10.15 8.17
CA ILE A 185 6.18 9.29 9.03
C ILE A 185 6.97 8.30 8.18
N ASP A 186 8.06 7.79 8.72
CA ASP A 186 8.70 6.60 8.14
C ASP A 186 7.81 5.37 8.37
N ALA A 187 7.64 4.55 7.35
CA ALA A 187 7.16 3.20 7.57
C ALA A 187 8.16 2.44 8.46
N LEU A 188 7.66 1.49 9.23
CA LEU A 188 8.52 0.64 10.06
C LEU A 188 9.63 0.04 9.20
N TYR A 189 10.87 0.16 9.64
CA TYR A 189 12.10 -0.32 8.99
C TYR A 189 12.67 0.61 7.89
N TRP A 190 12.18 1.86 7.75
CA TRP A 190 12.79 2.91 6.91
C TRP A 190 13.26 4.09 7.76
N GLY A 191 14.22 4.83 7.23
CA GLY A 191 14.69 6.08 7.81
C GLY A 191 15.05 5.96 9.29
N GLU A 192 14.53 6.88 10.10
CA GLU A 192 14.76 6.90 11.55
C GLU A 192 14.04 5.76 12.31
N ARG A 193 13.17 4.99 11.64
CA ARG A 193 12.57 3.76 12.18
C ARG A 193 13.27 2.49 11.70
N GLY A 194 14.41 2.63 11.03
CA GLY A 194 15.29 1.55 10.60
C GLY A 194 16.12 0.96 11.73
N ARG A 195 16.93 -0.04 11.38
CA ARG A 195 17.92 -0.65 12.31
C ARG A 195 19.17 0.24 12.40
N LYS A 196 19.77 0.29 13.59
CA LYS A 196 21.06 0.99 13.82
C LYS A 196 22.19 0.40 12.98
N GLU A 197 22.14 -0.92 12.73
CA GLU A 197 23.15 -1.67 11.95
C GLU A 197 22.93 -1.52 10.43
N GLY A 198 21.97 -0.73 10.03
CA GLY A 198 21.58 -0.56 8.64
C GLY A 198 20.42 -1.49 8.21
N VAL A 199 19.76 -1.11 7.13
CA VAL A 199 18.61 -1.81 6.57
C VAL A 199 18.98 -2.42 5.23
N ASN A 200 18.60 -3.68 5.03
CA ASN A 200 18.77 -4.41 3.78
C ASN A 200 17.61 -5.39 3.55
N TYR A 201 17.55 -6.02 2.39
CA TYR A 201 16.48 -6.97 2.04
C TYR A 201 16.45 -8.21 2.93
N GLU A 202 17.59 -8.72 3.37
CA GLU A 202 17.67 -9.86 4.28
C GLU A 202 17.05 -9.54 5.64
N GLY A 203 17.37 -8.37 6.18
CA GLY A 203 16.77 -7.88 7.42
C GLY A 203 15.28 -7.62 7.31
N GLN A 204 14.78 -7.19 6.16
CA GLN A 204 13.34 -7.07 5.90
C GLN A 204 12.66 -8.44 5.89
N GLN A 205 13.26 -9.44 5.27
CA GLN A 205 12.75 -10.81 5.30
C GLN A 205 12.71 -11.35 6.73
N ALA A 206 13.76 -11.16 7.51
CA ALA A 206 13.83 -11.58 8.91
C ALA A 206 12.75 -10.91 9.76
N LEU A 207 12.57 -9.57 9.62
CA LEU A 207 11.51 -8.82 10.29
C LEU A 207 10.14 -9.40 9.95
N ALA A 208 9.83 -9.58 8.67
CA ALA A 208 8.55 -10.09 8.21
C ALA A 208 8.28 -11.50 8.75
N SER A 209 9.28 -12.39 8.73
CA SER A 209 9.18 -13.75 9.28
C SER A 209 8.88 -13.74 10.78
N ASN A 210 9.58 -12.89 11.54
CA ASN A 210 9.37 -12.76 12.99
C ASN A 210 7.95 -12.24 13.30
N LEU A 211 7.46 -11.25 12.56
CA LEU A 211 6.11 -10.71 12.74
C LEU A 211 5.04 -11.76 12.45
N LEU A 212 5.20 -12.55 11.39
CA LEU A 212 4.29 -13.65 11.08
C LEU A 212 4.25 -14.71 12.20
N GLN A 213 5.41 -15.03 12.83
CA GLN A 213 5.46 -15.93 13.99
C GLN A 213 4.76 -15.35 15.22
N MET A 214 4.68 -14.03 15.34
CA MET A 214 3.99 -13.34 16.43
C MET A 214 2.49 -13.11 16.13
N GLY A 215 1.94 -13.65 15.06
CA GLY A 215 0.52 -13.57 14.72
C GLY A 215 0.09 -12.21 14.16
N THR A 216 1.02 -11.48 13.53
CA THR A 216 0.72 -10.24 12.79
C THR A 216 1.50 -10.21 11.48
N SER A 217 1.39 -9.14 10.71
CA SER A 217 2.22 -8.96 9.53
C SER A 217 2.80 -7.54 9.46
N TRP A 218 3.91 -7.41 8.75
CA TRP A 218 4.52 -6.11 8.55
C TRP A 218 3.59 -5.14 7.82
N GLY A 219 2.84 -5.63 6.81
CA GLY A 219 1.83 -4.83 6.12
C GLY A 219 0.69 -4.37 7.04
N ALA A 220 0.28 -5.20 8.00
CA ALA A 220 -0.73 -4.84 9.00
C ALA A 220 -0.24 -3.74 9.93
N LEU A 221 0.99 -3.88 10.48
CA LEU A 221 1.57 -2.84 11.35
C LEU A 221 1.71 -1.50 10.64
N ILE A 222 2.24 -1.48 9.39
CA ILE A 222 2.35 -0.24 8.61
C ILE A 222 0.97 0.38 8.36
N THR A 223 -0.03 -0.43 8.00
CA THR A 223 -1.40 0.08 7.75
C THR A 223 -1.99 0.73 9.00
N MET A 224 -1.79 0.13 10.17
CA MET A 224 -2.31 0.69 11.42
C MET A 224 -1.51 1.90 11.91
N ASP A 225 -0.20 1.91 11.70
CA ASP A 225 0.63 3.11 11.92
C ASP A 225 0.12 4.31 11.10
N ASP A 226 -0.25 4.07 9.85
CA ASP A 226 -0.82 5.10 8.98
C ASP A 226 -2.20 5.56 9.50
N ALA A 227 -3.04 4.65 9.98
CA ALA A 227 -4.34 4.98 10.56
C ALA A 227 -4.19 5.82 11.84
N TYR A 228 -3.25 5.44 12.73
CA TYR A 228 -2.96 6.20 13.94
C TYR A 228 -2.33 7.58 13.65
N SER A 229 -1.60 7.71 12.55
CA SER A 229 -1.10 9.00 12.06
C SER A 229 -2.23 9.95 11.64
N VAL A 230 -3.29 9.40 11.01
CA VAL A 230 -4.50 10.16 10.68
C VAL A 230 -5.24 10.57 11.95
N ASP A 231 -5.37 9.66 12.93
CA ASP A 231 -5.99 9.98 14.21
C ASP A 231 -5.24 11.10 14.93
N PHE A 232 -3.91 11.02 15.02
CA PHE A 232 -3.07 12.10 15.53
C PHE A 232 -3.28 13.41 14.77
N LEU A 233 -3.18 13.39 13.45
CA LEU A 233 -3.31 14.58 12.60
C LEU A 233 -4.65 15.28 12.80
N SER A 234 -5.73 14.51 13.01
CA SER A 234 -7.08 15.04 13.25
C SER A 234 -7.25 15.80 14.57
N THR A 235 -6.28 15.70 15.49
CA THR A 235 -6.32 16.41 16.78
C THR A 235 -5.58 17.74 16.76
N LEU A 236 -4.85 18.03 15.68
CA LEU A 236 -4.06 19.27 15.61
C LEU A 236 -4.95 20.48 15.34
N PRO A 237 -4.76 21.60 16.06
CA PRO A 237 -5.59 22.79 15.90
C PRO A 237 -5.46 23.45 14.52
N GLU A 238 -4.36 23.22 13.81
CA GLU A 238 -4.12 23.68 12.45
C GLU A 238 -4.92 22.91 11.40
N VAL A 239 -5.49 21.74 11.75
CA VAL A 239 -6.10 20.78 10.82
C VAL A 239 -7.62 20.80 10.92
N ASP A 240 -8.28 20.90 9.76
CA ASP A 240 -9.70 20.57 9.65
C ASP A 240 -9.88 19.05 9.56
N SER A 241 -10.35 18.44 10.63
CA SER A 241 -10.53 17.00 10.76
C SER A 241 -11.51 16.39 9.74
N GLU A 242 -12.39 17.22 9.15
CA GLU A 242 -13.33 16.79 8.13
C GLU A 242 -12.75 16.91 6.70
N ARG A 243 -11.51 17.38 6.56
CA ARG A 243 -10.85 17.60 5.27
C ARG A 243 -9.45 16.95 5.23
N ILE A 244 -9.35 15.69 5.68
CA ILE A 244 -8.09 14.92 5.66
C ILE A 244 -8.08 13.97 4.47
N GLY A 245 -7.02 14.04 3.66
CA GLY A 245 -6.73 13.12 2.57
C GLY A 245 -5.48 12.27 2.84
N THR A 246 -5.23 11.34 1.93
CA THR A 246 -3.98 10.56 1.90
C THR A 246 -3.45 10.44 0.47
N LEU A 247 -2.14 10.51 0.32
CA LEU A 247 -1.44 10.39 -0.95
C LEU A 247 -0.21 9.50 -0.78
N GLY A 248 -0.01 8.58 -1.71
CA GLY A 248 1.21 7.79 -1.75
C GLY A 248 1.60 7.34 -3.16
N PHE A 249 2.89 7.07 -3.33
CA PHE A 249 3.48 6.53 -4.53
C PHE A 249 4.02 5.12 -4.28
N SER A 250 3.85 4.19 -5.25
CA SER A 250 4.37 2.83 -5.16
C SER A 250 3.87 2.09 -3.90
N MET A 251 4.72 1.60 -3.01
CA MET A 251 4.30 1.08 -1.70
C MET A 251 3.44 2.10 -0.94
N GLY A 252 3.73 3.39 -1.04
CA GLY A 252 2.90 4.44 -0.47
C GLY A 252 1.50 4.47 -1.06
N ALA A 253 1.33 4.15 -2.35
CA ALA A 253 0.02 4.02 -2.97
C ALA A 253 -0.76 2.82 -2.41
N TYR A 254 -0.09 1.67 -2.20
CA TYR A 254 -0.68 0.55 -1.48
C TYR A 254 -1.17 0.99 -0.09
N ARG A 255 -0.32 1.69 0.66
CA ARG A 255 -0.67 2.24 1.97
C ARG A 255 -1.86 3.21 1.88
N ALA A 256 -1.92 4.09 0.87
CA ALA A 256 -2.96 5.10 0.73
C ALA A 256 -4.36 4.50 0.50
N TRP A 257 -4.50 3.56 -0.44
CA TRP A 257 -5.81 2.94 -0.64
C TRP A 257 -6.18 1.97 0.49
N MET A 258 -5.21 1.30 1.11
CA MET A 258 -5.43 0.48 2.30
C MET A 258 -5.90 1.33 3.48
N LEU A 259 -5.23 2.45 3.75
CA LEU A 259 -5.62 3.43 4.77
C LEU A 259 -7.05 3.94 4.54
N SER A 260 -7.40 4.26 3.29
CA SER A 260 -8.76 4.69 2.94
C SER A 260 -9.82 3.61 3.17
N ALA A 261 -9.44 2.31 3.06
CA ALA A 261 -10.33 1.18 3.35
C ALA A 261 -10.57 0.99 4.85
N VAL A 262 -9.55 1.19 5.70
CA VAL A 262 -9.63 0.89 7.14
C VAL A 262 -10.24 2.01 7.98
N THR A 263 -10.16 3.28 7.56
CA THR A 263 -10.69 4.41 8.34
C THR A 263 -11.58 5.36 7.54
N ASP A 264 -12.62 5.92 8.17
CA ASP A 264 -13.49 6.93 7.57
C ASP A 264 -13.03 8.37 7.84
N ARG A 265 -11.94 8.56 8.60
CA ARG A 265 -11.31 9.88 8.77
C ARG A 265 -10.68 10.39 7.49
N VAL A 266 -10.15 9.49 6.66
CA VAL A 266 -9.71 9.84 5.30
C VAL A 266 -10.94 10.12 4.43
N LYS A 267 -11.01 11.33 3.89
CA LYS A 267 -12.13 11.81 3.05
C LYS A 267 -11.83 11.70 1.55
N ALA A 268 -10.57 11.74 1.16
CA ALA A 268 -10.13 11.54 -0.21
C ALA A 268 -8.77 10.81 -0.24
N ALA A 269 -8.54 9.98 -1.26
CA ALA A 269 -7.28 9.24 -1.38
C ALA A 269 -6.71 9.31 -2.80
N ALA A 270 -5.37 9.35 -2.92
CA ALA A 270 -4.67 9.24 -4.19
C ALA A 270 -3.59 8.17 -4.11
N ALA A 271 -3.64 7.21 -5.03
CA ALA A 271 -2.76 6.06 -5.08
C ALA A 271 -2.04 6.02 -6.43
N ILE A 272 -0.74 6.30 -6.41
CA ILE A 272 0.07 6.47 -7.60
C ILE A 272 0.99 5.27 -7.83
N CYS A 273 0.82 4.59 -8.96
CA CYS A 273 1.62 3.45 -9.42
C CYS A 273 1.56 2.23 -8.48
N TRP A 274 0.39 1.95 -7.89
CA TRP A 274 0.13 0.66 -7.26
C TRP A 274 -1.36 0.32 -7.27
N MET A 275 -1.80 -0.44 -8.25
CA MET A 275 -3.06 -1.18 -8.28
C MET A 275 -2.97 -2.27 -9.33
N ASN A 276 -3.45 -3.47 -8.98
CA ASN A 276 -3.49 -4.62 -9.89
C ASN A 276 -4.42 -5.71 -9.33
N THR A 277 -4.57 -6.83 -10.05
CA THR A 277 -5.22 -8.04 -9.54
C THR A 277 -4.18 -9.07 -9.09
N THR A 278 -4.53 -9.94 -8.14
CA THR A 278 -3.67 -11.04 -7.71
C THR A 278 -3.34 -11.97 -8.88
N ASP A 279 -4.29 -12.26 -9.76
CA ASP A 279 -4.09 -13.10 -10.94
C ASP A 279 -2.95 -12.60 -11.82
N SER A 280 -2.92 -11.29 -12.06
CA SER A 280 -1.91 -10.68 -12.93
C SER A 280 -0.55 -10.51 -12.25
N LEU A 281 -0.52 -10.38 -10.92
CA LEU A 281 0.72 -10.27 -10.14
C LEU A 281 1.36 -11.62 -9.82
N MET A 282 0.59 -12.72 -9.79
CA MET A 282 1.06 -14.05 -9.44
C MET A 282 1.12 -14.96 -10.68
N THR A 283 2.11 -14.73 -11.54
CA THR A 283 2.42 -15.52 -12.74
C THR A 283 3.89 -15.92 -12.74
N LEU A 284 4.28 -16.84 -13.63
CA LEU A 284 5.69 -17.23 -13.77
C LEU A 284 6.59 -16.07 -14.22
N THR A 285 6.05 -15.12 -14.95
CA THR A 285 6.80 -13.96 -15.47
C THR A 285 6.72 -12.74 -14.57
N ASN A 286 5.65 -12.62 -13.78
CA ASN A 286 5.42 -11.53 -12.86
C ASN A 286 4.97 -12.09 -11.50
N ASN A 287 5.90 -12.56 -10.73
CA ASN A 287 5.73 -12.90 -9.33
C ASN A 287 6.76 -12.09 -8.53
N GLN A 288 6.69 -12.09 -7.24
CA GLN A 288 7.58 -11.29 -6.40
C GLN A 288 9.03 -11.84 -6.40
N ASN A 289 9.61 -12.07 -7.58
CA ASN A 289 10.97 -12.56 -7.74
C ASN A 289 12.03 -11.71 -7.04
N LYS A 290 11.78 -10.41 -6.97
CA LYS A 290 12.61 -9.44 -6.25
C LYS A 290 12.23 -9.32 -4.77
N GLY A 291 11.44 -10.21 -4.33
CA GLY A 291 10.98 -10.74 -3.04
C GLY A 291 10.90 -9.81 -1.87
N GLY A 292 11.97 -9.12 -1.54
CA GLY A 292 12.04 -8.30 -0.35
C GLY A 292 11.01 -7.17 -0.28
N SER A 293 10.60 -6.60 -1.42
CA SER A 293 9.66 -5.48 -1.44
C SER A 293 8.21 -5.86 -1.14
N ALA A 294 7.84 -7.13 -1.29
CA ALA A 294 6.46 -7.56 -1.10
C ALA A 294 6.04 -7.66 0.36
N TYR A 295 6.96 -8.03 1.25
CA TYR A 295 6.63 -8.33 2.65
C TYR A 295 5.92 -7.18 3.39
N SER A 296 6.29 -5.94 3.10
CA SER A 296 5.66 -4.74 3.69
C SER A 296 4.23 -4.48 3.20
N MET A 297 3.76 -5.23 2.19
CA MET A 297 2.45 -5.09 1.55
C MET A 297 1.63 -6.39 1.62
N ILE A 298 1.98 -7.31 2.52
CA ILE A 298 1.27 -8.57 2.69
C ILE A 298 0.44 -8.52 3.98
N ILE A 299 -0.85 -8.79 3.82
CA ILE A 299 -1.77 -9.13 4.91
C ILE A 299 -2.20 -10.57 4.66
N PRO A 300 -1.69 -11.54 5.44
CA PRO A 300 -1.99 -12.94 5.26
C PRO A 300 -3.47 -13.24 5.35
N GLY A 301 -3.95 -14.16 4.53
CA GLY A 301 -5.33 -14.64 4.57
C GLY A 301 -6.35 -13.77 3.83
N ILE A 302 -6.14 -12.47 3.67
CA ILE A 302 -7.15 -11.58 3.06
C ILE A 302 -7.53 -11.99 1.64
N ARG A 303 -6.59 -12.58 0.86
CA ARG A 303 -6.86 -13.06 -0.51
C ARG A 303 -7.89 -14.18 -0.57
N ARG A 304 -8.17 -14.88 0.50
CA ARG A 304 -9.25 -15.87 0.59
C ARG A 304 -10.64 -15.23 0.49
N TYR A 305 -10.77 -13.94 0.80
CA TYR A 305 -12.03 -13.22 0.88
C TYR A 305 -12.14 -12.12 -0.17
N LEU A 306 -11.06 -11.35 -0.37
CA LEU A 306 -11.04 -10.11 -1.16
C LEU A 306 -9.73 -10.00 -1.94
N ASP A 307 -9.80 -9.64 -3.22
CA ASP A 307 -8.63 -9.21 -3.99
C ASP A 307 -8.32 -7.72 -3.72
N TYR A 308 -7.19 -7.21 -4.21
CA TYR A 308 -6.75 -5.82 -4.05
C TYR A 308 -7.83 -4.79 -4.46
N PRO A 309 -8.45 -4.87 -5.67
CA PRO A 309 -9.49 -3.93 -6.03
C PRO A 309 -10.75 -4.03 -5.15
N HIS A 310 -11.05 -5.20 -4.59
CA HIS A 310 -12.16 -5.36 -3.66
C HIS A 310 -11.89 -4.69 -2.32
N VAL A 311 -10.65 -4.82 -1.79
CA VAL A 311 -10.25 -4.13 -0.56
C VAL A 311 -10.27 -2.61 -0.78
N ALA A 312 -9.69 -2.12 -1.89
CA ALA A 312 -9.74 -0.70 -2.22
C ALA A 312 -11.19 -0.18 -2.34
N SER A 313 -12.12 -1.03 -2.81
CA SER A 313 -13.54 -0.68 -2.94
C SER A 313 -14.28 -0.52 -1.61
N ILE A 314 -13.71 -0.93 -0.48
CA ILE A 314 -14.25 -0.63 0.87
C ILE A 314 -14.28 0.90 1.09
N ALA A 315 -13.41 1.65 0.43
CA ALA A 315 -13.39 3.11 0.51
C ALA A 315 -14.61 3.77 -0.16
N CYS A 316 -15.30 3.11 -1.09
CA CYS A 316 -16.46 3.68 -1.77
C CYS A 316 -17.55 4.14 -0.78
N PRO A 317 -18.17 5.30 -0.97
CA PRO A 317 -18.12 6.21 -2.12
C PRO A 317 -17.16 7.42 -1.94
N LYS A 318 -16.07 7.26 -1.21
CA LYS A 318 -15.08 8.35 -1.03
C LYS A 318 -14.42 8.70 -2.37
N PRO A 319 -14.10 9.98 -2.61
CA PRO A 319 -13.26 10.38 -3.72
C PRO A 319 -11.91 9.64 -3.68
N THR A 320 -11.60 8.94 -4.76
CA THR A 320 -10.37 8.16 -4.85
C THR A 320 -9.78 8.26 -6.25
N LEU A 321 -8.47 8.52 -6.31
CA LEU A 321 -7.71 8.64 -7.54
C LEU A 321 -6.67 7.52 -7.64
N PHE A 322 -6.61 6.87 -8.79
CA PHE A 322 -5.59 5.87 -9.12
C PHE A 322 -4.89 6.23 -10.41
N PHE A 323 -3.58 6.35 -10.37
CA PHE A 323 -2.72 6.44 -11.54
C PHE A 323 -1.81 5.23 -11.65
N ASN A 324 -1.62 4.70 -12.86
CA ASN A 324 -0.60 3.71 -13.20
C ASN A 324 0.06 4.09 -14.52
N GLY A 325 1.19 3.46 -14.85
CA GLY A 325 1.92 3.71 -16.08
C GLY A 325 1.80 2.55 -17.09
N THR A 326 1.72 2.85 -18.40
CA THR A 326 1.77 1.82 -19.46
C THR A 326 3.14 1.16 -19.57
N LYS A 327 4.19 1.87 -19.17
CA LYS A 327 5.60 1.44 -19.21
C LYS A 327 6.11 0.95 -17.85
N ASP A 328 5.22 0.86 -16.85
CA ASP A 328 5.55 0.34 -15.53
C ASP A 328 5.73 -1.18 -15.58
N LYS A 329 6.97 -1.64 -15.37
CA LYS A 329 7.32 -3.06 -15.44
C LYS A 329 6.93 -3.86 -14.19
N LEU A 330 6.45 -3.19 -13.13
CA LEU A 330 6.04 -3.84 -11.88
C LEU A 330 4.58 -4.28 -11.92
N PHE A 331 3.75 -3.58 -12.69
CA PHE A 331 2.31 -3.78 -12.72
C PHE A 331 1.81 -4.06 -14.14
N PRO A 332 1.52 -5.33 -14.50
CA PRO A 332 0.97 -5.67 -15.81
C PRO A 332 -0.28 -4.84 -16.13
N VAL A 333 -0.26 -4.16 -17.28
CA VAL A 333 -1.31 -3.19 -17.65
C VAL A 333 -2.71 -3.82 -17.72
N GLN A 334 -2.80 -5.09 -18.16
CA GLN A 334 -4.09 -5.77 -18.21
C GLN A 334 -4.68 -5.93 -16.80
N GLY A 335 -3.90 -6.37 -15.82
CA GLY A 335 -4.36 -6.48 -14.44
C GLY A 335 -4.71 -5.13 -13.79
N VAL A 336 -4.06 -4.03 -14.22
CA VAL A 336 -4.46 -2.66 -13.84
C VAL A 336 -5.85 -2.33 -14.38
N LYS A 337 -6.11 -2.63 -15.67
CA LYS A 337 -7.42 -2.42 -16.31
C LYS A 337 -8.52 -3.22 -15.62
N ASP A 338 -8.25 -4.49 -15.33
CA ASP A 338 -9.20 -5.39 -14.67
C ASP A 338 -9.54 -4.91 -13.25
N ALA A 339 -8.51 -4.46 -12.50
CA ALA A 339 -8.71 -3.86 -11.18
C ALA A 339 -9.54 -2.57 -11.25
N TYR A 340 -9.25 -1.69 -12.21
CA TYR A 340 -10.02 -0.46 -12.42
C TYR A 340 -11.47 -0.74 -12.80
N GLN A 341 -11.71 -1.73 -13.66
CA GLN A 341 -13.06 -2.15 -14.03
C GLN A 341 -13.83 -2.66 -12.80
N THR A 342 -13.19 -3.48 -11.96
CA THR A 342 -13.77 -3.98 -10.72
C THR A 342 -14.18 -2.84 -9.78
N MET A 343 -13.28 -1.88 -9.56
CA MET A 343 -13.57 -0.74 -8.69
C MET A 343 -14.66 0.17 -9.28
N ARG A 344 -14.62 0.46 -10.58
CA ARG A 344 -15.67 1.27 -11.25
C ARG A 344 -17.04 0.66 -11.08
N ALA A 345 -17.16 -0.68 -11.22
CA ALA A 345 -18.45 -1.35 -11.01
C ALA A 345 -19.00 -1.12 -9.59
N VAL A 346 -18.13 -1.02 -8.58
CA VAL A 346 -18.54 -0.72 -7.20
C VAL A 346 -19.01 0.73 -7.05
N TRP A 347 -18.21 1.72 -7.52
CA TRP A 347 -18.61 3.14 -7.44
C TRP A 347 -19.89 3.41 -8.23
N ASN A 348 -20.02 2.86 -9.45
CA ASN A 348 -21.24 2.96 -10.26
C ASN A 348 -22.47 2.42 -9.53
N SER A 349 -22.31 1.27 -8.85
CA SER A 349 -23.44 0.68 -8.08
C SER A 349 -23.92 1.56 -6.92
N GLN A 350 -23.14 2.58 -6.54
CA GLN A 350 -23.47 3.54 -5.50
C GLN A 350 -23.79 4.95 -6.05
N GLY A 351 -23.88 5.12 -7.37
CA GLY A 351 -24.10 6.41 -8.01
C GLY A 351 -22.99 7.44 -7.71
N ALA A 352 -21.75 6.98 -7.64
CA ALA A 352 -20.61 7.78 -7.24
C ALA A 352 -19.46 7.75 -8.28
N ASP A 353 -19.79 7.58 -9.54
CA ASP A 353 -18.84 7.43 -10.64
C ASP A 353 -17.81 8.55 -10.71
N GLU A 354 -18.28 9.79 -10.51
CA GLU A 354 -17.45 10.99 -10.58
C GLU A 354 -16.43 11.07 -9.44
N LYS A 355 -16.56 10.24 -8.41
CA LYS A 355 -15.65 10.17 -7.27
C LYS A 355 -14.48 9.20 -7.47
N LEU A 356 -14.54 8.33 -8.47
CA LEU A 356 -13.45 7.43 -8.81
C LEU A 356 -12.74 7.89 -10.08
N VAL A 357 -11.55 8.43 -9.92
CA VAL A 357 -10.65 8.79 -11.02
C VAL A 357 -9.66 7.66 -11.24
N THR A 358 -9.63 7.06 -12.42
CA THR A 358 -8.63 6.06 -12.80
C THR A 358 -8.01 6.44 -14.13
N LYS A 359 -6.68 6.53 -14.19
CA LYS A 359 -5.95 6.90 -15.40
C LYS A 359 -4.69 6.06 -15.56
N ILE A 360 -4.40 5.64 -16.78
CA ILE A 360 -3.15 4.97 -17.12
C ILE A 360 -2.37 5.95 -18.00
N TRP A 361 -1.25 6.42 -17.49
CA TRP A 361 -0.35 7.36 -18.15
C TRP A 361 0.61 6.62 -19.08
N ASP A 362 1.07 7.29 -20.13
CA ASP A 362 2.16 6.76 -20.96
C ASP A 362 3.52 7.01 -20.27
N GLU A 363 3.68 6.40 -19.10
CA GLU A 363 4.81 6.62 -18.21
C GLU A 363 5.33 5.31 -17.60
N LYS A 364 6.57 5.32 -17.15
CA LYS A 364 7.20 4.26 -16.34
C LYS A 364 6.70 4.34 -14.88
N HIS A 365 7.33 3.59 -13.98
CA HIS A 365 7.09 3.69 -12.53
C HIS A 365 7.63 5.03 -11.99
N PHE A 366 6.82 6.10 -12.09
CA PHE A 366 7.26 7.46 -11.90
C PHE A 366 6.08 8.39 -11.55
N PHE A 367 6.29 9.36 -10.67
CA PHE A 367 5.30 10.34 -10.27
C PHE A 367 5.75 11.73 -10.72
N ASN A 368 5.58 12.02 -12.01
CA ASN A 368 6.03 13.26 -12.63
C ASN A 368 5.19 14.48 -12.19
N ARG A 369 5.68 15.69 -12.52
CA ARG A 369 5.03 16.95 -12.13
C ARG A 369 3.61 17.10 -12.67
N ALA A 370 3.31 16.59 -13.87
CA ALA A 370 1.96 16.64 -14.41
C ALA A 370 0.99 15.79 -13.62
N MET A 371 1.42 14.57 -13.20
CA MET A 371 0.65 13.72 -12.30
C MET A 371 0.46 14.39 -10.92
N GLN A 372 1.50 15.05 -10.39
CA GLN A 372 1.44 15.76 -9.11
C GLN A 372 0.45 16.92 -9.16
N GLN A 373 0.45 17.69 -10.26
CA GLN A 373 -0.53 18.76 -10.46
C GLN A 373 -1.97 18.23 -10.55
N GLU A 374 -2.21 17.19 -11.37
CA GLU A 374 -3.55 16.60 -11.49
C GLU A 374 -4.03 15.99 -10.16
N THR A 375 -3.10 15.49 -9.35
CA THR A 375 -3.41 15.00 -7.99
C THR A 375 -3.74 16.16 -7.04
N LEU A 376 -3.05 17.28 -7.13
CA LEU A 376 -3.40 18.50 -6.37
C LEU A 376 -4.79 19.00 -6.75
N ASP A 377 -5.08 19.11 -8.05
CA ASP A 377 -6.40 19.55 -8.55
C ASP A 377 -7.53 18.63 -8.07
N PHE A 378 -7.26 17.31 -8.00
CA PHE A 378 -8.19 16.34 -7.41
C PHE A 378 -8.46 16.65 -5.94
N PHE A 379 -7.44 16.85 -5.11
CA PHE A 379 -7.65 17.16 -3.70
C PHE A 379 -8.29 18.54 -3.50
N ASP A 380 -7.93 19.54 -4.30
CA ASP A 380 -8.56 20.87 -4.25
C ASP A 380 -10.07 20.78 -4.50
N ARG A 381 -10.49 19.96 -5.45
CA ARG A 381 -11.89 19.70 -5.74
C ARG A 381 -12.64 19.10 -4.55
N TRP A 382 -12.03 18.22 -3.77
CA TRP A 382 -12.72 17.42 -2.76
C TRP A 382 -12.46 17.85 -1.32
N LEU A 383 -11.37 18.56 -1.05
CA LEU A 383 -10.99 18.94 0.32
C LEU A 383 -10.97 20.46 0.55
N LYS A 384 -11.01 21.31 -0.48
CA LYS A 384 -11.03 22.77 -0.33
C LYS A 384 -12.40 23.43 -0.56
N LYS A 385 -13.39 22.66 -0.94
CA LYS A 385 -14.75 23.16 -1.16
C LYS A 385 -15.55 23.22 0.11
#